data_c6aad9af5dbf4c33b2e5c1426fe62d2f
#
_entry.id   c6aad9af5dbf4c33b2e5c1426fe62d2f
#
_cell.length_a   1.000
_cell.length_b   1.000
_cell.length_c   1.000
_cell.angle_alpha   90.00
_cell.angle_beta   90.00
_cell.angle_gamma   90.00
#
_symmetry.space_group_name_H-M   'P 1'
#
loop_
_entity.id
_entity.type
_entity.pdbx_description
1 polymer ?
#
loop_
_entity_poly.entity_id
_entity_poly.type
_entity_poly.pdbx_seq_one_letter_code
_entity_poly.pdbx_strand_id
1 'polypeptide(L)'
;MIKFLIFRTDRIGDYIFSRILIEAIKSKYPNNRIDCVCSLYNSKYIKYYNDIKNIYILDKYNLSLLIRNIIKINKVKYDYLIVLDGKRRSIFFSLLLKAKRKYAILKHFRPLKLLKVFYSDFFINSEVNSQFDNFASVVNYLNIKIPKKINYYNSYNFKKIYFKKLKSKYTLLHLDEKWFEGYYYSDFKYMNLNYKNFEKFVNLIHKKFKRNIVITTGGVKVDQLSLIKQKFFDKYDKNIFFSKKKKYHLM
;
A
#
# COMPACT_ATOMS: atom_id res chain seq x y z
N MET A 1 -11.43 -9.53 25.10
CA MET A 1 -11.08 -8.81 23.85
C MET A 1 -9.58 -8.88 23.62
N ILE A 2 -9.14 -9.50 22.52
CA ILE A 2 -7.73 -9.62 22.15
C ILE A 2 -7.32 -8.38 21.37
N LYS A 3 -6.15 -7.82 21.69
CA LYS A 3 -5.68 -6.53 21.14
C LYS A 3 -4.46 -6.71 20.28
N PHE A 4 -4.54 -6.22 19.04
CA PHE A 4 -3.49 -6.26 18.04
C PHE A 4 -2.98 -4.86 17.71
N LEU A 5 -1.66 -4.71 17.60
CA LEU A 5 -1.01 -3.52 17.06
C LEU A 5 -0.24 -3.92 15.80
N ILE A 6 -0.64 -3.40 14.65
CA ILE A 6 -0.06 -3.74 13.35
C ILE A 6 0.71 -2.55 12.80
N PHE A 7 1.95 -2.79 12.39
CA PHE A 7 2.79 -1.79 11.72
C PHE A 7 2.73 -1.94 10.21
N ARG A 8 2.34 -0.86 9.54
CA ARG A 8 2.31 -0.78 8.08
C ARG A 8 2.63 0.63 7.60
N THR A 9 3.93 0.98 7.57
CA THR A 9 4.39 2.36 7.30
C THR A 9 4.84 2.58 5.85
N ASP A 10 4.70 1.60 4.96
CA ASP A 10 5.10 1.64 3.56
C ASP A 10 4.02 2.24 2.64
N ARG A 11 3.70 1.60 1.52
CA ARG A 11 2.76 2.11 0.52
C ARG A 11 1.32 1.64 0.79
N ILE A 12 0.33 2.33 0.20
CA ILE A 12 -1.09 1.95 0.29
C ILE A 12 -1.31 0.53 -0.26
N GLY A 13 -0.68 0.19 -1.40
CA GLY A 13 -0.77 -1.16 -1.96
C GLY A 13 -0.33 -2.24 -0.99
N ASP A 14 0.76 -2.00 -0.27
CA ASP A 14 1.26 -2.92 0.75
C ASP A 14 0.26 -3.06 1.92
N TYR A 15 -0.44 -1.98 2.30
CA TYR A 15 -1.51 -2.07 3.30
C TYR A 15 -2.68 -2.91 2.80
N ILE A 16 -3.07 -2.78 1.54
CA ILE A 16 -4.13 -3.59 0.94
C ILE A 16 -3.79 -5.08 1.05
N PHE A 17 -2.56 -5.48 0.75
CA PHE A 17 -2.12 -6.87 0.93
C PHE A 17 -2.17 -7.32 2.40
N SER A 18 -1.90 -6.44 3.36
CA SER A 18 -1.97 -6.80 4.78
C SER A 18 -3.41 -7.05 5.27
N ARG A 19 -4.45 -6.75 4.45
CA ARG A 19 -5.85 -7.10 4.76
C ARG A 19 -6.04 -8.60 4.97
N ILE A 20 -5.21 -9.44 4.38
CA ILE A 20 -5.23 -10.90 4.60
C ILE A 20 -5.11 -11.21 6.10
N LEU A 21 -4.12 -10.61 6.77
CA LEU A 21 -3.93 -10.80 8.21
C LEU A 21 -5.06 -10.17 9.02
N ILE A 22 -5.51 -8.97 8.65
CA ILE A 22 -6.58 -8.27 9.38
C ILE A 22 -7.89 -9.08 9.33
N GLU A 23 -8.28 -9.55 8.15
CA GLU A 23 -9.51 -10.35 7.99
C GLU A 23 -9.37 -11.73 8.67
N ALA A 24 -8.18 -12.33 8.66
CA ALA A 24 -7.93 -13.56 9.38
C ALA A 24 -8.06 -13.36 10.90
N ILE A 25 -7.50 -12.28 11.45
CA ILE A 25 -7.66 -11.90 12.86
C ILE A 25 -9.14 -11.72 13.22
N LYS A 26 -9.88 -10.99 12.41
CA LYS A 26 -11.32 -10.74 12.63
C LYS A 26 -12.13 -12.04 12.62
N SER A 27 -11.81 -12.94 11.70
CA SER A 27 -12.48 -14.23 11.58
C SER A 27 -12.25 -15.13 12.81
N LYS A 28 -11.01 -15.17 13.29
CA LYS A 28 -10.65 -16.00 14.46
C LYS A 28 -11.08 -15.39 15.79
N TYR A 29 -11.00 -14.08 15.90
CA TYR A 29 -11.27 -13.33 17.12
C TYR A 29 -12.36 -12.27 16.88
N PRO A 30 -13.66 -12.64 16.87
CA PRO A 30 -14.74 -11.69 16.61
C PRO A 30 -14.73 -10.49 17.58
N ASN A 31 -14.39 -10.74 18.85
CA ASN A 31 -14.19 -9.69 19.86
C ASN A 31 -12.71 -9.28 19.91
N ASN A 32 -12.25 -8.58 18.89
CA ASN A 32 -10.89 -8.07 18.78
C ASN A 32 -10.85 -6.54 18.77
N ARG A 33 -9.63 -6.01 19.00
CA ARG A 33 -9.28 -4.62 18.73
C ARG A 33 -8.02 -4.60 17.90
N ILE A 34 -8.07 -3.95 16.76
CA ILE A 34 -6.91 -3.75 15.88
C ILE A 34 -6.59 -2.25 15.84
N ASP A 35 -5.38 -1.90 16.24
CA ASP A 35 -4.79 -0.57 16.11
C ASP A 35 -3.66 -0.64 15.06
N CYS A 36 -3.43 0.45 14.33
CA CYS A 36 -2.43 0.48 13.27
C CYS A 36 -1.41 1.61 13.48
N VAL A 37 -0.12 1.28 13.36
CA VAL A 37 0.97 2.26 13.23
C VAL A 37 1.31 2.37 11.76
N CYS A 38 1.19 3.57 11.19
CA CYS A 38 1.39 3.79 9.76
C CYS A 38 2.08 5.12 9.45
N SER A 39 2.42 5.33 8.18
CA SER A 39 2.89 6.64 7.72
C SER A 39 1.75 7.65 7.64
N LEU A 40 2.09 8.94 7.64
CA LEU A 40 1.12 10.01 7.39
C LEU A 40 0.36 9.80 6.06
N TYR A 41 1.04 9.27 5.05
CA TYR A 41 0.45 8.99 3.75
C TYR A 41 -0.61 7.87 3.83
N ASN A 42 -0.28 6.75 4.49
CA ASN A 42 -1.20 5.63 4.65
C ASN A 42 -2.37 5.94 5.56
N SER A 43 -2.17 6.79 6.59
CA SER A 43 -3.23 7.13 7.54
C SER A 43 -4.46 7.73 6.86
N LYS A 44 -4.23 8.50 5.78
CA LYS A 44 -5.31 9.11 4.98
C LYS A 44 -6.21 8.07 4.29
N TYR A 45 -5.69 6.89 4.04
CA TYR A 45 -6.41 5.77 3.43
C TYR A 45 -6.98 4.82 4.49
N ILE A 46 -6.18 4.48 5.50
CA ILE A 46 -6.54 3.52 6.55
C ILE A 46 -7.74 4.00 7.39
N LYS A 47 -7.88 5.32 7.59
CA LYS A 47 -8.98 5.91 8.36
C LYS A 47 -10.39 5.55 7.84
N TYR A 48 -10.50 5.07 6.63
CA TYR A 48 -11.78 4.63 6.05
C TYR A 48 -12.10 3.16 6.29
N TYR A 49 -11.26 2.44 7.02
CA TYR A 49 -11.54 1.08 7.45
C TYR A 49 -12.08 1.07 8.87
N ASN A 50 -13.33 0.66 9.04
CA ASN A 50 -14.03 0.66 10.33
C ASN A 50 -13.49 -0.38 11.32
N ASP A 51 -12.70 -1.34 10.84
CA ASP A 51 -12.09 -2.39 11.66
C ASP A 51 -10.75 -1.97 12.28
N ILE A 52 -10.23 -0.80 11.96
CA ILE A 52 -9.07 -0.20 12.64
C ILE A 52 -9.57 0.81 13.66
N LYS A 53 -9.34 0.51 14.95
CA LYS A 53 -9.86 1.34 16.06
C LYS A 53 -9.07 2.64 16.24
N ASN A 54 -7.74 2.55 16.24
CA ASN A 54 -6.87 3.73 16.34
C ASN A 54 -5.76 3.67 15.30
N ILE A 55 -5.36 4.85 14.85
CA ILE A 55 -4.28 5.03 13.89
C ILE A 55 -3.22 5.91 14.54
N TYR A 56 -1.99 5.41 14.61
CA TYR A 56 -0.82 6.12 15.11
C TYR A 56 0.14 6.40 13.96
N ILE A 57 0.54 7.67 13.81
CA ILE A 57 1.40 8.08 12.72
C ILE A 57 2.86 7.98 13.15
N LEU A 58 3.65 7.18 12.44
CA LEU A 58 5.10 7.11 12.60
C LEU A 58 5.76 8.09 11.63
N ASP A 59 6.01 9.31 12.11
CA ASP A 59 6.70 10.35 11.36
C ASP A 59 8.15 10.51 11.87
N LYS A 60 9.12 10.34 10.95
CA LYS A 60 10.55 10.43 11.28
C LYS A 60 11.03 11.86 11.60
N TYR A 61 10.27 12.86 11.17
CA TYR A 61 10.64 14.28 11.33
C TYR A 61 9.94 14.95 12.52
N ASN A 62 8.98 14.26 13.16
CA ASN A 62 8.23 14.83 14.27
C ASN A 62 8.43 14.02 15.55
N LEU A 63 9.49 14.36 16.30
CA LEU A 63 9.87 13.66 17.53
C LEU A 63 8.79 13.77 18.62
N SER A 64 8.15 14.94 18.75
CA SER A 64 7.10 15.14 19.75
C SER A 64 5.89 14.24 19.47
N LEU A 65 5.49 14.10 18.22
CA LEU A 65 4.44 13.16 17.80
C LEU A 65 4.85 11.70 18.10
N LEU A 66 6.12 11.38 17.85
CA LEU A 66 6.67 10.05 18.13
C LEU A 66 6.54 9.70 19.61
N ILE A 67 7.04 10.56 20.50
CA ILE A 67 6.97 10.37 21.96
C ILE A 67 5.51 10.25 22.43
N ARG A 68 4.65 11.17 21.98
CA ARG A 68 3.22 11.12 22.29
C ARG A 68 2.56 9.80 21.89
N ASN A 69 2.93 9.28 20.72
CA ASN A 69 2.40 7.99 20.24
C ASN A 69 2.94 6.83 21.08
N ILE A 70 4.21 6.81 21.48
CA ILE A 70 4.76 5.80 22.39
C ILE A 70 3.95 5.76 23.69
N ILE A 71 3.73 6.94 24.29
CA ILE A 71 2.97 7.03 25.55
C ILE A 71 1.54 6.51 25.36
N LYS A 72 0.84 6.94 24.31
CA LYS A 72 -0.54 6.51 24.02
C LYS A 72 -0.64 5.02 23.77
N ILE A 73 0.26 4.47 22.98
CA ILE A 73 0.28 3.04 22.63
C ILE A 73 0.56 2.21 23.89
N ASN A 74 1.51 2.61 24.72
CA ASN A 74 1.90 1.86 25.92
C ASN A 74 0.83 1.87 27.03
N LYS A 75 -0.15 2.79 26.98
CA LYS A 75 -1.35 2.74 27.84
C LYS A 75 -2.27 1.57 27.47
N VAL A 76 -2.14 1.02 26.26
CA VAL A 76 -2.92 -0.13 25.80
C VAL A 76 -2.11 -1.40 26.00
N LYS A 77 -2.64 -2.35 26.75
CA LYS A 77 -2.00 -3.67 26.90
C LYS A 77 -2.32 -4.52 25.66
N TYR A 78 -1.39 -4.54 24.69
CA TYR A 78 -1.53 -5.36 23.49
C TYR A 78 -1.14 -6.81 23.75
N ASP A 79 -1.93 -7.74 23.19
CA ASP A 79 -1.58 -9.17 23.20
C ASP A 79 -0.57 -9.47 22.08
N TYR A 80 -0.75 -8.83 20.91
CA TYR A 80 0.11 -9.03 19.75
C TYR A 80 0.56 -7.69 19.16
N LEU A 81 1.84 -7.58 18.85
CA LEU A 81 2.45 -6.53 18.06
C LEU A 81 3.09 -7.16 16.83
N ILE A 82 2.71 -6.73 15.62
CA ILE A 82 3.16 -7.34 14.38
C ILE A 82 3.70 -6.26 13.44
N VAL A 83 5.00 -6.31 13.13
CA VAL A 83 5.67 -5.42 12.20
C VAL A 83 5.67 -6.06 10.82
N LEU A 84 4.86 -5.56 9.90
CA LEU A 84 4.67 -6.13 8.57
C LEU A 84 5.52 -5.46 7.47
N ASP A 85 6.03 -4.25 7.71
CA ASP A 85 6.74 -3.49 6.69
C ASP A 85 8.24 -3.81 6.58
N GLY A 86 8.79 -4.56 7.52
CA GLY A 86 10.18 -4.99 7.56
C GLY A 86 11.21 -3.87 7.60
N LYS A 87 10.79 -2.63 7.91
CA LYS A 87 11.69 -1.47 7.96
C LYS A 87 12.41 -1.41 9.31
N ARG A 88 13.71 -1.18 9.28
CA ARG A 88 14.52 -0.99 10.49
C ARG A 88 13.87 -0.01 11.47
N ARG A 89 13.39 1.13 10.97
CA ARG A 89 12.71 2.15 11.78
C ARG A 89 11.49 1.60 12.52
N SER A 90 10.64 0.84 11.86
CA SER A 90 9.45 0.25 12.47
C SER A 90 9.83 -0.78 13.54
N ILE A 91 10.87 -1.56 13.27
CA ILE A 91 11.41 -2.54 14.22
C ILE A 91 11.94 -1.82 15.47
N PHE A 92 12.82 -0.82 15.31
CA PHE A 92 13.35 -0.07 16.45
C PHE A 92 12.27 0.65 17.25
N PHE A 93 11.31 1.30 16.57
CA PHE A 93 10.20 1.94 17.26
C PHE A 93 9.38 0.93 18.07
N SER A 94 9.15 -0.25 17.53
CA SER A 94 8.37 -1.29 18.20
C SER A 94 9.08 -1.89 19.44
N LEU A 95 10.41 -1.73 19.58
CA LEU A 95 11.12 -2.11 20.80
C LEU A 95 10.67 -1.28 22.01
N LEU A 96 10.33 -0.02 21.80
CA LEU A 96 9.86 0.92 22.82
C LEU A 96 8.42 0.66 23.27
N LEU A 97 7.72 -0.24 22.59
CA LEU A 97 6.31 -0.52 22.85
C LEU A 97 6.13 -1.83 23.62
N LYS A 98 5.09 -1.88 24.45
CA LYS A 98 4.76 -3.06 25.25
C LYS A 98 3.72 -3.93 24.54
N ALA A 99 4.02 -5.23 24.43
CA ALA A 99 3.08 -6.25 23.98
C ALA A 99 3.48 -7.61 24.56
N LYS A 100 2.53 -8.53 24.73
CA LYS A 100 2.82 -9.89 25.23
C LYS A 100 3.65 -10.69 24.23
N ARG A 101 3.31 -10.56 22.93
CA ARG A 101 4.03 -11.24 21.85
C ARG A 101 4.34 -10.25 20.74
N LYS A 102 5.56 -10.26 20.25
CA LYS A 102 6.01 -9.38 19.17
C LYS A 102 6.53 -10.21 18.01
N TYR A 103 6.10 -9.88 16.82
CA TYR A 103 6.50 -10.51 15.57
C TYR A 103 6.93 -9.46 14.55
N ALA A 104 7.90 -9.79 13.71
CA ALA A 104 8.33 -8.90 12.64
C ALA A 104 8.67 -9.68 11.37
N ILE A 105 8.23 -9.13 10.22
CA ILE A 105 8.74 -9.55 8.92
C ILE A 105 10.07 -8.82 8.69
N LEU A 106 11.09 -9.55 8.31
CA LEU A 106 12.41 -9.00 7.97
C LEU A 106 12.58 -9.00 6.46
N LYS A 107 13.01 -7.85 5.93
CA LYS A 107 13.44 -7.71 4.54
C LYS A 107 14.96 -7.61 4.53
N HIS A 108 15.62 -8.50 3.82
CA HIS A 108 17.04 -8.40 3.45
C HIS A 108 18.07 -8.28 4.59
N PHE A 109 17.72 -8.46 5.86
CA PHE A 109 18.73 -8.46 6.91
C PHE A 109 18.48 -9.54 7.95
N ARG A 110 19.56 -10.10 8.44
CA ARG A 110 19.51 -11.03 9.59
C ARG A 110 19.28 -10.22 10.86
N PRO A 111 18.37 -10.64 11.73
CA PRO A 111 18.16 -9.96 13.00
C PRO A 111 19.44 -10.04 13.83
N LEU A 112 19.83 -8.93 14.44
CA LEU A 112 20.85 -8.94 15.46
C LEU A 112 20.41 -9.89 16.58
N LYS A 113 21.32 -10.69 17.13
CA LYS A 113 21.01 -11.63 18.23
C LYS A 113 20.22 -10.95 19.37
N LEU A 114 20.56 -9.69 19.65
CA LEU A 114 19.90 -8.88 20.66
C LEU A 114 18.39 -8.67 20.39
N LEU A 115 17.99 -8.55 19.12
CA LEU A 115 16.57 -8.37 18.79
C LEU A 115 15.72 -9.60 19.11
N LYS A 116 16.31 -10.78 19.14
CA LYS A 116 15.62 -12.03 19.52
C LYS A 116 15.11 -12.02 20.96
N VAL A 117 15.71 -11.20 21.83
CA VAL A 117 15.26 -11.05 23.22
C VAL A 117 13.91 -10.30 23.30
N PHE A 118 13.65 -9.40 22.34
CA PHE A 118 12.46 -8.53 22.33
C PHE A 118 11.32 -9.05 21.48
N TYR A 119 11.59 -9.98 20.57
CA TYR A 119 10.60 -10.53 19.67
C TYR A 119 10.38 -12.02 19.90
N SER A 120 9.12 -12.41 19.86
CA SER A 120 8.73 -13.81 19.96
C SER A 120 9.20 -14.59 18.74
N ASP A 121 9.16 -13.97 17.54
CA ASP A 121 9.72 -14.54 16.32
C ASP A 121 9.86 -13.52 15.18
N PHE A 122 10.62 -13.94 14.15
CA PHE A 122 10.84 -13.19 12.92
C PHE A 122 10.49 -14.04 11.70
N PHE A 123 9.85 -13.40 10.72
CA PHE A 123 9.56 -14.00 9.43
C PHE A 123 10.48 -13.40 8.37
N ILE A 124 11.10 -14.25 7.56
CA ILE A 124 11.90 -13.79 6.43
C ILE A 124 10.97 -13.63 5.24
N ASN A 125 10.92 -12.42 4.69
CA ASN A 125 10.21 -12.17 3.44
C ASN A 125 10.97 -12.84 2.30
N SER A 126 10.38 -13.82 1.66
CA SER A 126 10.96 -14.46 0.47
C SER A 126 10.70 -13.58 -0.76
N GLU A 127 11.75 -13.27 -1.50
CA GLU A 127 11.63 -12.55 -2.78
C GLU A 127 11.02 -13.41 -3.88
N VAL A 128 11.13 -14.73 -3.75
CA VAL A 128 10.56 -15.70 -4.69
C VAL A 128 9.05 -15.82 -4.51
N ASN A 129 8.56 -15.63 -3.28
CA ASN A 129 7.14 -15.74 -2.98
C ASN A 129 6.40 -14.45 -3.33
N SER A 130 5.14 -14.57 -3.71
CA SER A 130 4.26 -13.43 -3.84
C SER A 130 4.06 -12.73 -2.49
N GLN A 131 3.69 -11.45 -2.49
CA GLN A 131 3.35 -10.73 -1.24
C GLN A 131 2.19 -11.41 -0.50
N PHE A 132 1.26 -12.02 -1.24
CA PHE A 132 0.19 -12.80 -0.65
C PHE A 132 0.72 -13.98 0.17
N ASP A 133 1.63 -14.78 -0.39
CA ASP A 133 2.18 -15.95 0.28
C ASP A 133 3.01 -15.58 1.50
N ASN A 134 3.74 -14.47 1.44
CA ASN A 134 4.48 -13.95 2.57
C ASN A 134 3.56 -13.57 3.75
N PHE A 135 2.40 -12.95 3.47
CA PHE A 135 1.43 -12.65 4.53
C PHE A 135 0.64 -13.88 4.98
N ALA A 136 0.34 -14.79 4.06
CA ALA A 136 -0.28 -16.07 4.37
C ALA A 136 0.58 -16.88 5.35
N SER A 137 1.90 -16.86 5.17
CA SER A 137 2.83 -17.52 6.09
C SER A 137 2.74 -16.94 7.51
N VAL A 138 2.64 -15.63 7.66
CA VAL A 138 2.45 -14.99 8.99
C VAL A 138 1.13 -15.42 9.62
N VAL A 139 0.04 -15.47 8.84
CA VAL A 139 -1.28 -15.89 9.32
C VAL A 139 -1.24 -17.35 9.80
N ASN A 140 -0.63 -18.24 9.00
CA ASN A 140 -0.51 -19.66 9.32
C ASN A 140 0.34 -19.88 10.59
N TYR A 141 1.45 -19.14 10.73
CA TYR A 141 2.29 -19.21 11.91
C TYR A 141 1.55 -18.80 13.20
N LEU A 142 0.66 -17.84 13.11
CA LEU A 142 -0.20 -17.44 14.23
C LEU A 142 -1.33 -18.46 14.48
N ASN A 143 -1.33 -19.60 13.78
CA ASN A 143 -2.39 -20.61 13.81
C ASN A 143 -3.77 -20.01 13.52
N ILE A 144 -3.82 -19.09 12.57
CA ILE A 144 -5.06 -18.46 12.10
C ILE A 144 -5.35 -18.99 10.70
N LYS A 145 -6.59 -19.39 10.45
CA LYS A 145 -7.02 -19.81 9.11
C LYS A 145 -7.28 -18.58 8.25
N ILE A 146 -6.76 -18.58 7.03
CA ILE A 146 -7.06 -17.53 6.05
C ILE A 146 -8.52 -17.66 5.64
N PRO A 147 -9.32 -16.60 5.73
CA PRO A 147 -10.73 -16.64 5.34
C PRO A 147 -10.85 -16.81 3.82
N LYS A 148 -11.87 -17.54 3.38
CA LYS A 148 -12.16 -17.73 1.95
C LYS A 148 -12.40 -16.41 1.21
N LYS A 149 -12.95 -15.42 1.90
CA LYS A 149 -13.22 -14.09 1.36
C LYS A 149 -12.47 -13.03 2.16
N ILE A 150 -11.66 -12.24 1.46
CA ILE A 150 -10.91 -11.13 2.05
C ILE A 150 -11.59 -9.84 1.62
N ASN A 151 -11.94 -9.00 2.60
CA ASN A 151 -12.53 -7.71 2.30
C ASN A 151 -11.42 -6.66 2.10
N TYR A 152 -11.23 -6.25 0.85
CA TYR A 152 -10.30 -5.19 0.46
C TYR A 152 -10.94 -3.80 0.40
N TYR A 153 -12.26 -3.72 0.48
CA TYR A 153 -12.99 -2.47 0.38
C TYR A 153 -12.98 -1.71 1.71
N ASN A 154 -12.98 -0.40 1.61
CA ASN A 154 -13.15 0.50 2.75
C ASN A 154 -14.49 1.27 2.62
N SER A 155 -14.85 1.98 3.66
CA SER A 155 -16.06 2.82 3.70
C SER A 155 -15.91 4.14 2.93
N TYR A 156 -14.78 4.36 2.24
CA TYR A 156 -14.59 5.57 1.45
C TYR A 156 -15.59 5.62 0.31
N ASN A 157 -16.52 6.54 0.43
CA ASN A 157 -17.44 6.83 -0.65
C ASN A 157 -16.70 7.67 -1.69
N PHE A 158 -16.11 7.00 -2.69
CA PHE A 158 -15.51 7.68 -3.81
C PHE A 158 -16.61 8.52 -4.46
N LYS A 159 -16.57 9.84 -4.28
CA LYS A 159 -17.36 10.75 -5.10
C LYS A 159 -17.12 10.32 -6.54
N LYS A 160 -18.17 9.87 -7.21
CA LYS A 160 -18.09 9.49 -8.63
C LYS A 160 -17.40 10.63 -9.36
N ILE A 161 -16.17 10.42 -9.78
CA ILE A 161 -15.47 11.40 -10.60
C ILE A 161 -16.12 11.30 -11.97
N TYR A 162 -17.17 12.09 -12.16
CA TYR A 162 -17.81 12.19 -13.46
C TYR A 162 -16.85 12.97 -14.36
N PHE A 163 -16.19 12.29 -15.25
CA PHE A 163 -15.66 12.94 -16.43
C PHE A 163 -16.86 13.42 -17.25
N LYS A 164 -17.29 14.65 -17.02
CA LYS A 164 -18.47 15.26 -17.67
C LYS A 164 -18.49 15.12 -19.21
N LYS A 165 -17.33 14.85 -19.81
CA LYS A 165 -17.15 14.64 -21.27
C LYS A 165 -17.26 13.17 -21.70
N LEU A 166 -17.23 12.19 -20.78
CA LEU A 166 -17.27 10.77 -21.11
C LEU A 166 -18.70 10.25 -20.97
N LYS A 167 -19.46 10.37 -22.06
CA LYS A 167 -20.83 9.82 -22.15
C LYS A 167 -20.86 8.32 -22.49
N SER A 168 -19.71 7.72 -22.83
CA SER A 168 -19.60 6.35 -23.33
C SER A 168 -18.69 5.49 -22.45
N LYS A 169 -18.77 4.16 -22.64
CA LYS A 169 -17.83 3.20 -22.00
C LYS A 169 -16.39 3.56 -22.38
N TYR A 170 -15.47 3.47 -21.43
CA TYR A 170 -14.06 3.78 -21.62
C TYR A 170 -13.16 2.69 -21.07
N THR A 171 -11.92 2.66 -21.54
CA THR A 171 -10.83 1.85 -20.99
C THR A 171 -9.93 2.77 -20.17
N LEU A 172 -9.69 2.41 -18.91
CA LEU A 172 -8.81 3.16 -18.01
C LEU A 172 -7.41 2.56 -18.06
N LEU A 173 -6.42 3.39 -18.40
CA LEU A 173 -5.00 3.07 -18.29
C LEU A 173 -4.39 3.89 -17.16
N HIS A 174 -3.88 3.23 -16.14
CA HIS A 174 -3.14 3.88 -15.06
C HIS A 174 -1.65 3.70 -15.29
N LEU A 175 -0.94 4.82 -15.51
CA LEU A 175 0.49 4.81 -15.73
C LEU A 175 1.22 5.00 -14.39
N ASP A 176 2.01 4.02 -14.01
CA ASP A 176 2.99 4.17 -12.92
C ASP A 176 4.24 4.91 -13.47
N GLU A 177 4.81 5.80 -12.67
CA GLU A 177 6.09 6.48 -12.99
C GLU A 177 7.19 5.50 -13.37
N LYS A 178 7.17 4.32 -12.79
CA LYS A 178 8.14 3.26 -13.04
C LYS A 178 8.14 2.73 -14.47
N TRP A 179 7.06 2.93 -15.22
CA TRP A 179 6.99 2.48 -16.61
C TRP A 179 7.89 3.31 -17.53
N PHE A 180 8.27 4.51 -17.11
CA PHE A 180 9.04 5.47 -17.91
C PHE A 180 10.44 5.76 -17.34
N GLU A 181 10.68 5.44 -16.09
CA GLU A 181 11.98 5.63 -15.46
C GLU A 181 12.78 4.32 -15.52
N GLY A 182 13.72 4.22 -16.47
CA GLY A 182 14.65 3.08 -16.58
C GLY A 182 15.52 2.83 -15.33
N TYR A 183 15.33 3.64 -14.29
CA TYR A 183 16.09 3.66 -13.05
C TYR A 183 15.79 2.50 -12.09
N TYR A 184 14.63 1.86 -12.22
CA TYR A 184 14.20 0.80 -11.28
C TYR A 184 14.28 -0.61 -11.83
N TYR A 185 14.65 -0.77 -13.10
CA TYR A 185 14.55 -2.04 -13.80
C TYR A 185 15.84 -2.45 -14.50
N SER A 186 17.01 -2.31 -13.81
CA SER A 186 18.24 -2.95 -14.29
C SER A 186 18.02 -4.45 -14.53
N ASP A 187 17.13 -5.08 -13.78
CA ASP A 187 16.83 -6.51 -13.88
C ASP A 187 15.65 -6.83 -14.82
N PHE A 188 14.84 -5.83 -15.19
CA PHE A 188 13.68 -5.99 -16.08
C PHE A 188 13.87 -5.21 -17.39
N LYS A 189 14.92 -5.53 -18.15
CA LYS A 189 15.23 -4.96 -19.48
C LYS A 189 14.04 -5.00 -20.46
N TYR A 190 13.05 -5.85 -20.21
CA TYR A 190 11.88 -6.05 -21.08
C TYR A 190 10.71 -5.09 -20.84
N MET A 191 10.69 -4.34 -19.73
CA MET A 191 9.60 -3.42 -19.40
C MET A 191 9.92 -1.95 -19.65
N ASN A 192 11.00 -1.65 -20.34
CA ASN A 192 11.29 -0.29 -20.76
C ASN A 192 10.29 0.08 -21.88
N LEU A 193 9.09 0.49 -21.51
CA LEU A 193 8.10 1.03 -22.42
C LEU A 193 8.65 2.36 -22.96
N ASN A 194 9.50 2.25 -23.99
CA ASN A 194 9.80 3.44 -24.76
C ASN A 194 8.47 3.97 -25.34
N TYR A 195 8.45 5.25 -25.63
CA TYR A 195 7.28 5.95 -26.14
C TYR A 195 6.63 5.23 -27.34
N LYS A 196 7.41 4.69 -28.27
CA LYS A 196 6.94 3.99 -29.47
C LYS A 196 6.18 2.70 -29.14
N ASN A 197 6.66 1.95 -28.13
CA ASN A 197 5.97 0.74 -27.67
C ASN A 197 4.70 1.06 -26.90
N PHE A 198 4.69 2.14 -26.13
CA PHE A 198 3.49 2.61 -25.46
C PHE A 198 2.42 3.05 -26.46
N GLU A 199 2.80 3.77 -27.51
CA GLU A 199 1.89 4.16 -28.59
C GLU A 199 1.27 2.94 -29.28
N LYS A 200 2.09 1.94 -29.63
CA LYS A 200 1.60 0.67 -30.20
C LYS A 200 0.60 -0.01 -29.27
N PHE A 201 0.89 -0.06 -27.97
CA PHE A 201 0.02 -0.65 -26.97
C PHE A 201 -1.33 0.07 -26.87
N VAL A 202 -1.32 1.39 -26.79
CA VAL A 202 -2.55 2.21 -26.78
C VAL A 202 -3.38 1.99 -28.03
N ASN A 203 -2.74 1.93 -29.21
CA ASN A 203 -3.41 1.65 -30.47
C ASN A 203 -4.06 0.27 -30.51
N LEU A 204 -3.36 -0.75 -30.02
CA LEU A 204 -3.90 -2.11 -29.94
C LEU A 204 -5.13 -2.17 -29.04
N ILE A 205 -5.08 -1.51 -27.87
CA ILE A 205 -6.23 -1.42 -26.95
C ILE A 205 -7.39 -0.70 -27.62
N HIS A 206 -7.14 0.43 -28.27
CA HIS A 206 -8.19 1.20 -28.96
C HIS A 206 -8.86 0.39 -30.07
N LYS A 207 -8.06 -0.28 -30.93
CA LYS A 207 -8.56 -1.16 -31.99
C LYS A 207 -9.38 -2.32 -31.43
N LYS A 208 -8.91 -2.98 -30.37
CA LYS A 208 -9.54 -4.15 -29.79
C LYS A 208 -10.87 -3.83 -29.11
N PHE A 209 -10.92 -2.75 -28.34
CA PHE A 209 -12.10 -2.47 -27.51
C PHE A 209 -13.02 -1.40 -28.10
N LYS A 210 -12.60 -0.67 -29.12
CA LYS A 210 -13.35 0.43 -29.77
C LYS A 210 -13.97 1.42 -28.76
N ARG A 211 -13.21 1.76 -27.72
CA ARG A 211 -13.64 2.61 -26.60
C ARG A 211 -12.71 3.79 -26.43
N ASN A 212 -13.22 4.85 -25.83
CA ASN A 212 -12.40 5.96 -25.35
C ASN A 212 -11.36 5.46 -24.34
N ILE A 213 -10.16 6.02 -24.38
CA ILE A 213 -9.09 5.68 -23.44
C ILE A 213 -8.92 6.84 -22.48
N VAL A 214 -8.98 6.53 -21.18
CA VAL A 214 -8.67 7.48 -20.11
C VAL A 214 -7.32 7.12 -19.52
N ILE A 215 -6.36 8.03 -19.62
CA ILE A 215 -5.04 7.84 -19.04
C ILE A 215 -4.97 8.58 -17.70
N THR A 216 -4.71 7.86 -16.64
CA THR A 216 -4.43 8.41 -15.31
C THR A 216 -2.98 8.15 -14.96
N THR A 217 -2.38 9.06 -14.20
CA THR A 217 -0.99 8.95 -13.79
C THR A 217 -0.86 9.07 -12.29
N GLY A 218 0.03 8.27 -11.71
CA GLY A 218 0.40 8.35 -10.30
C GLY A 218 1.34 9.51 -10.01
N GLY A 219 2.57 9.22 -9.62
CA GLY A 219 3.63 10.20 -9.33
C GLY A 219 4.46 10.69 -10.52
N VAL A 220 4.02 10.44 -11.76
CA VAL A 220 4.77 10.80 -12.97
C VAL A 220 5.14 12.28 -12.97
N LYS A 221 6.41 12.59 -13.20
CA LYS A 221 6.90 13.96 -13.27
C LYS A 221 6.18 14.75 -14.37
N VAL A 222 5.89 16.02 -14.08
CA VAL A 222 5.10 16.88 -14.97
C VAL A 222 5.67 16.93 -16.38
N ASP A 223 6.99 16.90 -16.52
CA ASP A 223 7.70 17.01 -17.80
C ASP A 223 7.49 15.77 -18.70
N GLN A 224 7.50 14.59 -18.13
CA GLN A 224 7.21 13.35 -18.86
C GLN A 224 5.73 13.27 -19.26
N LEU A 225 4.85 13.78 -18.41
CA LEU A 225 3.42 13.84 -18.68
C LEU A 225 3.10 14.85 -19.79
N SER A 226 3.82 15.97 -19.85
CA SER A 226 3.66 16.98 -20.90
C SER A 226 4.12 16.44 -22.26
N LEU A 227 5.22 15.70 -22.30
CA LEU A 227 5.72 15.03 -23.51
C LEU A 227 4.73 13.96 -24.03
N ILE A 228 4.19 13.12 -23.12
CA ILE A 228 3.18 12.14 -23.48
C ILE A 228 1.92 12.83 -23.99
N LYS A 229 1.47 13.88 -23.31
CA LYS A 229 0.31 14.66 -23.74
C LYS A 229 0.50 15.25 -25.12
N GLN A 230 1.59 15.98 -25.33
CA GLN A 230 1.87 16.67 -26.58
C GLN A 230 1.87 15.67 -27.75
N LYS A 231 2.61 14.59 -27.64
CA LYS A 231 2.71 13.59 -28.70
C LYS A 231 1.42 12.79 -28.96
N PHE A 232 0.56 12.62 -27.94
CA PHE A 232 -0.73 11.92 -28.13
C PHE A 232 -1.86 12.86 -28.55
N PHE A 233 -1.89 14.10 -28.08
CA PHE A 233 -2.93 15.05 -28.47
C PHE A 233 -2.87 15.41 -29.95
N ASP A 234 -1.68 15.53 -30.50
CA ASP A 234 -1.49 15.86 -31.92
C ASP A 234 -2.00 14.75 -32.86
N LYS A 235 -2.10 13.51 -32.38
CA LYS A 235 -2.44 12.35 -33.20
C LYS A 235 -3.84 11.75 -32.93
N TYR A 236 -4.41 11.98 -31.74
CA TYR A 236 -5.62 11.26 -31.28
C TYR A 236 -6.66 12.20 -30.64
N ASP A 237 -6.92 13.31 -31.24
CA ASP A 237 -7.59 14.51 -30.71
C ASP A 237 -8.97 14.30 -30.02
N LYS A 238 -9.63 13.18 -30.19
CA LYS A 238 -11.01 12.99 -29.69
C LYS A 238 -11.22 11.84 -28.71
N ASN A 239 -10.30 10.89 -28.59
CA ASN A 239 -10.55 9.62 -27.90
C ASN A 239 -9.62 9.34 -26.70
N ILE A 240 -8.66 10.21 -26.39
CA ILE A 240 -7.74 10.06 -25.29
C ILE A 240 -7.90 11.21 -24.29
N PHE A 241 -8.24 10.86 -23.06
CA PHE A 241 -8.48 11.81 -21.98
C PHE A 241 -7.42 11.64 -20.90
N PHE A 242 -6.74 12.71 -20.56
CA PHE A 242 -5.83 12.73 -19.42
C PHE A 242 -6.54 13.29 -18.19
N SER A 243 -6.51 12.58 -17.08
CA SER A 243 -7.00 13.15 -15.83
C SER A 243 -6.04 14.25 -15.39
N LYS A 244 -6.52 15.52 -15.37
CA LYS A 244 -5.78 16.58 -14.70
C LYS A 244 -5.69 16.22 -13.22
N LYS A 245 -4.47 16.10 -12.70
CA LYS A 245 -4.24 16.06 -11.24
C LYS A 245 -4.75 17.40 -10.70
N LYS A 246 -5.99 17.47 -10.20
CA LYS A 246 -6.33 18.54 -9.28
C LYS A 246 -5.35 18.36 -8.14
N LYS A 247 -4.51 19.37 -7.86
CA LYS A 247 -3.81 19.48 -6.58
C LYS A 247 -4.90 19.46 -5.51
N TYR A 248 -5.20 18.26 -4.99
CA TYR A 248 -5.92 18.20 -3.73
C TYR A 248 -4.92 18.68 -2.70
N HIS A 249 -4.95 19.97 -2.40
CA HIS A 249 -4.49 20.45 -1.11
C HIS A 249 -5.39 19.73 -0.11
N LEU A 250 -4.88 18.64 0.42
CA LEU A 250 -5.46 17.99 1.56
C LEU A 250 -5.20 18.93 2.74
N MET A 251 -6.22 19.74 3.07
CA MET A 251 -6.31 20.39 4.38
C MET A 251 -6.31 19.33 5.49
#